data_6e4f543b825be2e42d63ff78223ea1d5
#
_entry.id   6e4f543b825be2e42d63ff78223ea1d5
#
_cell.length_a   1.000
_cell.length_b   1.000
_cell.length_c   1.000
_cell.angle_alpha   90.00
_cell.angle_beta   90.00
_cell.angle_gamma   90.00
#
_symmetry.space_group_name_H-M   'P 1'
#
loop_
_entity.id
_entity.type
_entity.pdbx_description
1 polymer ?
#
loop_
_entity_poly.entity_id
_entity_poly.type
_entity_poly.pdbx_seq_one_letter_code
_entity_poly.pdbx_strand_id
1 'polypeptide(L)'
;MSPTRRIHFCNLVTDFLYHILSNPSRATILVICSTRDHFLVQLYAAIHTQTEDPSSETHRLLAQTIGLLSKSSKVRLAFCPTLEHLRAYISVLRATSKVTCDELQNDRPLLAVLDLVALHVPTSEFSAQGLSRTLATAVEVAAREGMDLMLCECRNALDATSTGSGERLWYEHVPILNGSVRMAGEENVWRGQGVPVKRVVGRWFEFNDTNRTTAAVDI
;
A
#
# COMPACT_ATOMS: atom_id res chain seq x y z
N MET A 1 -2.65 1.39 -23.96
CA MET A 1 -3.24 1.97 -22.72
C MET A 1 -2.13 2.36 -21.78
N SER A 2 -2.23 3.47 -21.06
CA SER A 2 -1.25 3.88 -20.04
C SER A 2 -1.39 3.00 -18.77
N PRO A 3 -0.30 2.80 -17.97
CA PRO A 3 -0.38 2.11 -16.70
C PRO A 3 -1.35 2.82 -15.75
N THR A 4 -2.16 2.04 -15.04
CA THR A 4 -3.08 2.56 -14.02
C THR A 4 -2.34 2.77 -12.70
N ARG A 5 -2.72 3.82 -11.98
CA ARG A 5 -2.15 4.18 -10.66
C ARG A 5 -3.29 4.46 -9.71
N ARG A 6 -3.48 3.59 -8.73
CA ARG A 6 -4.65 3.65 -7.84
C ARG A 6 -4.30 3.41 -6.39
N ILE A 7 -5.09 4.02 -5.51
CA ILE A 7 -5.13 3.69 -4.10
C ILE A 7 -6.18 2.61 -3.89
N HIS A 8 -5.80 1.54 -3.20
CA HIS A 8 -6.73 0.52 -2.75
C HIS A 8 -7.04 0.73 -1.27
N PHE A 9 -8.31 0.86 -0.96
CA PHE A 9 -8.77 1.00 0.42
C PHE A 9 -9.11 -0.37 0.98
N CYS A 10 -8.46 -0.74 2.06
CA CYS A 10 -8.79 -1.91 2.84
C CYS A 10 -8.49 -1.66 4.32
N ASN A 11 -9.19 -2.34 5.19
CA ASN A 11 -9.02 -2.16 6.62
C ASN A 11 -7.81 -2.97 7.13
N LEU A 12 -7.74 -4.24 6.80
CA LEU A 12 -6.72 -5.17 7.28
C LEU A 12 -5.84 -5.69 6.15
N VAL A 13 -4.64 -6.11 6.51
CA VAL A 13 -3.68 -6.71 5.57
C VAL A 13 -4.24 -7.98 4.90
N THR A 14 -5.10 -8.73 5.58
CA THR A 14 -5.80 -9.92 5.05
C THR A 14 -6.69 -9.58 3.87
N ASP A 15 -7.41 -8.46 3.92
CA ASP A 15 -8.29 -8.00 2.84
C ASP A 15 -7.47 -7.61 1.61
N PHE A 16 -6.33 -6.94 1.84
CA PHE A 16 -5.41 -6.58 0.76
C PHE A 16 -4.79 -7.81 0.10
N LEU A 17 -4.30 -8.77 0.88
CA LEU A 17 -3.78 -10.02 0.35
C LEU A 17 -4.83 -10.79 -0.43
N TYR A 18 -6.06 -10.85 0.07
CA TYR A 18 -7.16 -11.48 -0.64
C TYR A 18 -7.43 -10.78 -1.99
N HIS A 19 -7.43 -9.44 -2.02
CA HIS A 19 -7.58 -8.70 -3.26
C HIS A 19 -6.48 -9.04 -4.28
N ILE A 20 -5.21 -9.07 -3.85
CA ILE A 20 -4.07 -9.45 -4.70
C ILE A 20 -4.24 -10.88 -5.24
N LEU A 21 -4.58 -11.82 -4.37
CA LEU A 21 -4.74 -13.24 -4.72
C LEU A 21 -6.03 -13.53 -5.52
N SER A 22 -7.00 -12.64 -5.51
CA SER A 22 -8.25 -12.80 -6.29
C SER A 22 -8.06 -12.54 -7.78
N ASN A 23 -6.94 -11.93 -8.19
CA ASN A 23 -6.63 -11.66 -9.59
C ASN A 23 -5.62 -12.70 -10.15
N PRO A 24 -6.09 -13.83 -10.73
CA PRO A 24 -5.26 -15.00 -10.98
C PRO A 24 -4.28 -14.89 -12.14
N SER A 25 -4.54 -14.02 -13.09
CA SER A 25 -3.76 -13.93 -14.34
C SER A 25 -2.55 -13.01 -14.22
N ARG A 26 -2.49 -12.19 -13.18
CA ARG A 26 -1.58 -11.07 -13.09
C ARG A 26 -0.32 -11.39 -12.29
N ALA A 27 0.85 -11.28 -12.93
CA ALA A 27 2.11 -11.30 -12.18
C ALA A 27 2.18 -10.08 -11.25
N THR A 28 2.42 -10.31 -9.97
CA THR A 28 2.40 -9.24 -8.95
C THR A 28 3.72 -9.21 -8.18
N ILE A 29 4.28 -8.02 -8.02
CA ILE A 29 5.35 -7.73 -7.09
C ILE A 29 4.72 -6.99 -5.91
N LEU A 30 4.69 -7.63 -4.75
CA LEU A 30 4.19 -7.05 -3.52
C LEU A 30 5.36 -6.59 -2.65
N VAL A 31 5.50 -5.29 -2.53
CA VAL A 31 6.48 -4.64 -1.65
C VAL A 31 5.81 -4.31 -0.33
N ILE A 32 6.36 -4.82 0.75
CA ILE A 32 5.87 -4.64 2.11
C ILE A 32 6.82 -3.71 2.84
N CYS A 33 6.35 -2.54 3.23
CA CYS A 33 7.13 -1.48 3.86
C CYS A 33 7.33 -1.72 5.37
N SER A 34 7.79 -2.91 5.72
CA SER A 34 8.11 -3.32 7.09
C SER A 34 9.12 -4.47 7.10
N THR A 35 9.54 -4.90 8.29
CA THR A 35 10.28 -6.15 8.45
C THR A 35 9.34 -7.35 8.23
N ARG A 36 9.92 -8.48 7.80
CA ARG A 36 9.16 -9.73 7.64
C ARG A 36 8.45 -10.13 8.94
N ASP A 37 9.14 -10.05 10.07
CA ASP A 37 8.61 -10.48 11.35
C ASP A 37 7.45 -9.59 11.79
N HIS A 38 7.57 -8.28 11.63
CA HIS A 38 6.49 -7.34 11.92
C HIS A 38 5.26 -7.63 11.05
N PHE A 39 5.46 -7.84 9.76
CA PHE A 39 4.37 -8.20 8.83
C PHE A 39 3.68 -9.49 9.24
N LEU A 40 4.42 -10.55 9.60
CA LEU A 40 3.84 -11.83 10.02
C LEU A 40 3.02 -11.69 11.30
N VAL A 41 3.49 -10.90 12.28
CA VAL A 41 2.75 -10.61 13.51
C VAL A 41 1.45 -9.86 13.20
N GLN A 42 1.49 -8.86 12.32
CA GLN A 42 0.30 -8.12 11.87
C GLN A 42 -0.68 -9.02 11.13
N LEU A 43 -0.19 -9.86 10.24
CA LEU A 43 -1.01 -10.81 9.50
C LEU A 43 -1.71 -11.81 10.43
N TYR A 44 -0.97 -12.35 11.39
CA TYR A 44 -1.52 -13.26 12.39
C TYR A 44 -2.62 -12.60 13.22
N ALA A 45 -2.37 -11.39 13.72
CA ALA A 45 -3.38 -10.61 14.46
C ALA A 45 -4.63 -10.32 13.61
N ALA A 46 -4.44 -9.95 12.34
CA ALA A 46 -5.56 -9.67 11.43
C ALA A 46 -6.41 -10.92 11.16
N ILE A 47 -5.78 -12.09 10.98
CA ILE A 47 -6.47 -13.38 10.84
C ILE A 47 -7.31 -13.67 12.09
N HIS A 48 -6.71 -13.52 13.28
CA HIS A 48 -7.44 -13.75 14.54
C HIS A 48 -8.63 -12.82 14.71
N THR A 49 -8.47 -11.54 14.42
CA THR A 49 -9.56 -10.56 14.52
C THR A 49 -10.73 -10.91 13.60
N GLN A 50 -10.48 -11.53 12.45
CA GLN A 50 -11.51 -11.94 11.50
C GLN A 50 -12.11 -13.33 11.80
N THR A 51 -11.41 -14.17 12.58
CA THR A 51 -11.87 -15.54 12.90
C THR A 51 -12.71 -15.59 14.18
N GLU A 52 -12.79 -14.49 14.94
CA GLU A 52 -13.66 -14.38 16.14
C GLU A 52 -15.17 -14.42 15.79
N ASP A 53 -15.51 -14.41 14.51
CA ASP A 53 -16.88 -14.63 14.05
C ASP A 53 -17.21 -16.13 14.12
N PRO A 54 -18.16 -16.58 14.99
CA PRO A 54 -18.43 -18.01 15.27
C PRO A 54 -18.96 -18.80 14.07
N SER A 55 -19.22 -18.16 12.93
CA SER A 55 -19.68 -18.79 11.70
C SER A 55 -18.54 -19.27 10.77
N SER A 56 -17.29 -18.94 11.05
CA SER A 56 -16.13 -19.25 10.17
C SER A 56 -15.14 -20.15 10.90
N GLU A 57 -15.17 -21.46 10.64
CA GLU A 57 -14.24 -22.42 11.23
C GLU A 57 -12.78 -22.22 10.78
N THR A 58 -12.54 -21.56 9.62
CA THR A 58 -11.18 -21.35 9.12
C THR A 58 -11.11 -20.12 8.24
N HIS A 59 -10.14 -19.24 8.52
CA HIS A 59 -9.91 -18.05 7.71
C HIS A 59 -9.54 -18.42 6.26
N ARG A 60 -10.11 -17.71 5.26
CA ARG A 60 -9.97 -17.99 3.82
C ARG A 60 -8.52 -18.10 3.35
N LEU A 61 -7.60 -17.31 3.91
CA LEU A 61 -6.18 -17.35 3.55
C LEU A 61 -5.45 -18.59 4.10
N LEU A 62 -6.00 -19.27 5.10
CA LEU A 62 -5.45 -20.52 5.65
C LEU A 62 -5.95 -21.76 4.90
N ALA A 63 -7.00 -21.62 4.09
CA ALA A 63 -7.49 -22.72 3.28
C ALA A 63 -6.50 -23.05 2.14
N GLN A 64 -5.80 -24.16 2.26
CA GLN A 64 -4.81 -24.62 1.27
C GLN A 64 -5.50 -25.19 0.03
N THR A 65 -6.11 -24.33 -0.78
CA THR A 65 -6.70 -24.74 -2.05
C THR A 65 -5.66 -24.70 -3.17
N ILE A 66 -5.78 -25.60 -4.15
CA ILE A 66 -4.93 -25.62 -5.36
C ILE A 66 -4.99 -24.26 -6.07
N GLY A 67 -6.18 -23.63 -6.10
CA GLY A 67 -6.37 -22.31 -6.68
C GLY A 67 -5.54 -21.23 -5.96
N LEU A 68 -5.50 -21.23 -4.64
CA LEU A 68 -4.71 -20.27 -3.85
C LEU A 68 -3.21 -20.48 -4.05
N LEU A 69 -2.75 -21.73 -4.06
CA LEU A 69 -1.35 -22.08 -4.33
C LEU A 69 -0.90 -21.65 -5.73
N SER A 70 -1.72 -21.92 -6.75
CA SER A 70 -1.45 -21.48 -8.12
C SER A 70 -1.35 -19.95 -8.25
N LYS A 71 -2.22 -19.23 -7.57
CA LYS A 71 -2.21 -17.75 -7.57
C LYS A 71 -1.01 -17.17 -6.83
N SER A 72 -0.68 -17.76 -5.67
CA SER A 72 0.45 -17.29 -4.86
C SER A 72 1.80 -17.45 -5.58
N SER A 73 1.94 -18.43 -6.47
CA SER A 73 3.15 -18.63 -7.26
C SER A 73 3.48 -17.44 -8.19
N LYS A 74 2.49 -16.61 -8.54
CA LYS A 74 2.63 -15.41 -9.36
C LYS A 74 2.95 -14.16 -8.55
N VAL A 75 2.96 -14.25 -7.22
CA VAL A 75 3.23 -13.13 -6.32
C VAL A 75 4.66 -13.21 -5.80
N ARG A 76 5.46 -12.20 -6.08
CA ARG A 76 6.80 -12.03 -5.50
C ARG A 76 6.71 -11.05 -4.33
N LEU A 77 7.24 -11.45 -3.18
CA LEU A 77 7.28 -10.62 -1.98
C LEU A 77 8.67 -9.95 -1.85
N ALA A 78 8.67 -8.68 -1.45
CA ALA A 78 9.86 -7.96 -1.02
C ALA A 78 9.56 -7.20 0.27
N PHE A 79 10.47 -7.25 1.23
CA PHE A 79 10.36 -6.53 2.51
C PHE A 79 11.34 -5.37 2.52
N CYS A 80 10.82 -4.17 2.73
CA CYS A 80 11.58 -2.93 2.72
C CYS A 80 11.35 -2.17 4.05
N PRO A 81 12.12 -2.47 5.10
CA PRO A 81 11.89 -1.91 6.44
C PRO A 81 12.34 -0.45 6.59
N THR A 82 13.02 0.13 5.61
CA THR A 82 13.43 1.54 5.60
C THR A 82 13.19 2.20 4.24
N LEU A 83 13.18 3.53 4.20
CA LEU A 83 13.01 4.29 2.96
C LEU A 83 14.13 4.04 1.96
N GLU A 84 15.36 3.86 2.45
CA GLU A 84 16.53 3.56 1.63
C GLU A 84 16.37 2.19 0.96
N HIS A 85 15.96 1.16 1.71
CA HIS A 85 15.68 -0.17 1.15
C HIS A 85 14.57 -0.09 0.11
N LEU A 86 13.48 0.62 0.39
CA LEU A 86 12.36 0.78 -0.53
C LEU A 86 12.80 1.44 -1.84
N ARG A 87 13.51 2.56 -1.75
CA ARG A 87 14.00 3.31 -2.93
C ARG A 87 15.01 2.51 -3.72
N ALA A 88 15.97 1.86 -3.04
CA ALA A 88 16.95 1.01 -3.69
C ALA A 88 16.27 -0.16 -4.43
N TYR A 89 15.34 -0.86 -3.76
CA TYR A 89 14.61 -1.96 -4.37
C TYR A 89 13.81 -1.53 -5.59
N ILE A 90 13.02 -0.45 -5.46
CA ILE A 90 12.22 0.05 -6.58
C ILE A 90 13.11 0.48 -7.75
N SER A 91 14.24 1.17 -7.49
CA SER A 91 15.12 1.69 -8.56
C SER A 91 15.71 0.60 -9.45
N VAL A 92 15.99 -0.58 -8.89
CA VAL A 92 16.56 -1.73 -9.61
C VAL A 92 15.52 -2.74 -10.10
N LEU A 93 14.24 -2.47 -9.80
CA LEU A 93 13.15 -3.38 -10.13
C LEU A 93 13.03 -3.55 -11.65
N ARG A 94 12.88 -4.82 -12.08
CA ARG A 94 12.58 -5.20 -13.45
C ARG A 94 11.34 -6.08 -13.49
N ALA A 95 10.45 -5.83 -14.44
CA ALA A 95 9.35 -6.73 -14.73
C ALA A 95 9.92 -8.05 -15.24
N THR A 96 9.61 -9.15 -14.57
CA THR A 96 10.17 -10.48 -14.90
C THR A 96 9.50 -11.11 -16.12
N SER A 97 8.40 -10.56 -16.59
CA SER A 97 7.67 -11.05 -17.74
C SER A 97 8.28 -10.50 -19.03
N LYS A 98 9.14 -11.27 -19.67
CA LYS A 98 9.15 -11.25 -21.14
C LYS A 98 7.77 -11.78 -21.52
N VAL A 99 6.88 -10.89 -21.90
CA VAL A 99 5.61 -11.23 -22.54
C VAL A 99 5.97 -12.03 -23.78
N THR A 100 5.86 -13.36 -23.70
CA THR A 100 5.77 -14.19 -24.90
C THR A 100 4.50 -13.77 -25.60
N CYS A 101 4.61 -13.43 -26.88
CA CYS A 101 3.62 -12.74 -27.70
C CYS A 101 2.28 -13.49 -27.93
N ASP A 102 1.96 -14.52 -27.15
CA ASP A 102 0.88 -15.47 -27.45
C ASP A 102 -0.33 -15.44 -26.51
N GLU A 103 -0.36 -14.55 -25.53
CA GLU A 103 -1.57 -14.43 -24.69
C GLU A 103 -2.29 -13.12 -24.91
N LEU A 104 -3.42 -13.22 -25.59
CA LEU A 104 -4.45 -12.19 -25.86
C LEU A 104 -5.10 -11.60 -24.58
N GLN A 105 -4.44 -11.68 -23.43
CA GLN A 105 -4.95 -11.13 -22.19
C GLN A 105 -4.13 -9.91 -21.77
N ASN A 106 -4.84 -8.81 -21.72
CA ASN A 106 -4.43 -7.44 -21.41
C ASN A 106 -4.01 -7.24 -19.92
N ASP A 107 -3.43 -8.26 -19.28
CA ASP A 107 -3.10 -8.25 -17.87
C ASP A 107 -1.66 -7.79 -17.63
N ARG A 108 -1.54 -6.48 -17.40
CA ARG A 108 -0.26 -5.88 -17.03
C ARG A 108 0.21 -6.38 -15.68
N PRO A 109 1.53 -6.57 -15.49
CA PRO A 109 2.08 -6.85 -14.18
C PRO A 109 1.70 -5.75 -13.18
N LEU A 110 1.55 -6.12 -11.92
CA LEU A 110 1.21 -5.21 -10.84
C LEU A 110 2.40 -4.99 -9.91
N LEU A 111 2.72 -3.73 -9.64
CA LEU A 111 3.52 -3.33 -8.49
C LEU A 111 2.55 -2.87 -7.38
N ALA A 112 2.42 -3.67 -6.34
CA ALA A 112 1.62 -3.35 -5.16
C ALA A 112 2.55 -2.97 -4.01
N VAL A 113 2.30 -1.84 -3.36
CA VAL A 113 3.10 -1.36 -2.23
C VAL A 113 2.20 -1.18 -1.01
N LEU A 114 2.55 -1.88 0.05
CA LEU A 114 1.82 -1.88 1.32
C LEU A 114 2.54 -1.01 2.34
N ASP A 115 1.79 -0.11 2.99
CA ASP A 115 2.23 0.74 4.11
C ASP A 115 3.41 1.69 3.76
N LEU A 116 3.38 2.27 2.54
CA LEU A 116 4.40 3.23 2.08
C LEU A 116 4.37 4.51 2.91
N VAL A 117 3.19 5.07 3.18
CA VAL A 117 3.06 6.31 3.95
C VAL A 117 3.43 6.05 5.41
N ALA A 118 2.98 4.93 5.97
CA ALA A 118 3.35 4.52 7.33
C ALA A 118 4.86 4.40 7.52
N LEU A 119 5.60 3.94 6.49
CA LEU A 119 7.06 3.87 6.52
C LEU A 119 7.72 5.27 6.64
N HIS A 120 7.08 6.33 6.14
CA HIS A 120 7.61 7.69 6.24
C HIS A 120 7.38 8.30 7.63
N VAL A 121 6.30 7.92 8.33
CA VAL A 121 5.88 8.54 9.60
C VAL A 121 7.02 8.69 10.62
N PRO A 122 7.83 7.66 10.90
CA PRO A 122 8.91 7.77 11.90
C PRO A 122 10.16 8.49 11.38
N THR A 123 10.16 9.02 10.15
CA THR A 123 11.34 9.58 9.52
C THR A 123 11.28 11.11 9.40
N SER A 124 12.44 11.76 9.24
CA SER A 124 12.52 13.19 8.92
C SER A 124 12.00 13.52 7.51
N GLU A 125 11.74 12.51 6.69
CA GLU A 125 11.17 12.65 5.34
C GLU A 125 9.63 12.50 5.32
N PHE A 126 8.96 12.48 6.47
CA PHE A 126 7.50 12.58 6.51
C PHE A 126 7.06 14.01 6.19
N SER A 127 7.15 14.34 4.92
CA SER A 127 6.87 15.65 4.33
C SER A 127 6.33 15.51 2.91
N ALA A 128 5.73 16.56 2.37
CA ALA A 128 5.26 16.55 0.98
C ALA A 128 6.41 16.31 0.00
N GLN A 129 7.61 16.83 0.29
CA GLN A 129 8.82 16.64 -0.51
C GLN A 129 9.29 15.16 -0.47
N GLY A 130 9.40 14.58 0.74
CA GLY A 130 9.88 13.20 0.91
C GLY A 130 8.93 12.18 0.29
N LEU A 131 7.62 12.33 0.54
CA LEU A 131 6.58 11.51 -0.08
C LEU A 131 6.62 11.62 -1.61
N SER A 132 6.65 12.85 -2.16
CA SER A 132 6.69 13.07 -3.61
C SER A 132 7.90 12.42 -4.26
N ARG A 133 9.08 12.45 -3.60
CA ARG A 133 10.31 11.79 -4.09
C ARG A 133 10.12 10.28 -4.23
N THR A 134 9.59 9.64 -3.19
CA THR A 134 9.36 8.17 -3.20
C THR A 134 8.30 7.78 -4.22
N LEU A 135 7.19 8.54 -4.28
CA LEU A 135 6.10 8.28 -5.23
C LEU A 135 6.55 8.50 -6.68
N ALA A 136 7.32 9.55 -6.97
CA ALA A 136 7.84 9.81 -8.30
C ALA A 136 8.72 8.64 -8.78
N THR A 137 9.62 8.13 -7.92
CA THR A 137 10.46 6.97 -8.23
C THR A 137 9.60 5.73 -8.53
N ALA A 138 8.58 5.46 -7.72
CA ALA A 138 7.69 4.31 -7.93
C ALA A 138 6.90 4.43 -9.24
N VAL A 139 6.38 5.61 -9.54
CA VAL A 139 5.62 5.90 -10.77
C VAL A 139 6.52 5.78 -12.01
N GLU A 140 7.73 6.34 -11.97
CA GLU A 140 8.69 6.28 -13.07
C GLU A 140 9.05 4.81 -13.39
N VAL A 141 9.37 4.03 -12.35
CA VAL A 141 9.74 2.62 -12.53
C VAL A 141 8.56 1.80 -13.03
N ALA A 142 7.37 1.98 -12.47
CA ALA A 142 6.17 1.28 -12.93
C ALA A 142 5.87 1.62 -14.39
N ALA A 143 6.01 2.88 -14.80
CA ALA A 143 5.82 3.30 -16.18
C ALA A 143 6.89 2.69 -17.12
N ARG A 144 8.15 2.70 -16.72
CA ARG A 144 9.27 2.13 -17.48
C ARG A 144 9.10 0.62 -17.72
N GLU A 145 8.64 -0.09 -16.69
CA GLU A 145 8.45 -1.54 -16.75
C GLU A 145 7.05 -1.95 -17.26
N GLY A 146 6.20 -0.99 -17.65
CA GLY A 146 4.84 -1.24 -18.15
C GLY A 146 3.90 -1.84 -17.12
N MET A 147 4.14 -1.58 -15.82
CA MET A 147 3.37 -2.13 -14.70
C MET A 147 2.28 -1.18 -14.25
N ASP A 148 1.16 -1.73 -13.81
CA ASP A 148 0.22 -0.95 -13.00
C ASP A 148 0.76 -0.79 -11.58
N LEU A 149 0.38 0.30 -10.92
CA LEU A 149 0.85 0.63 -9.58
C LEU A 149 -0.33 0.77 -8.62
N MET A 150 -0.24 0.09 -7.48
CA MET A 150 -1.27 0.12 -6.44
C MET A 150 -0.62 0.40 -5.09
N LEU A 151 -1.17 1.35 -4.33
CA LEU A 151 -0.79 1.59 -2.95
C LEU A 151 -1.93 1.20 -2.02
N CYS A 152 -1.59 0.69 -0.85
CA CYS A 152 -2.51 0.41 0.22
C CYS A 152 -1.87 0.74 1.56
N GLU A 153 -2.64 1.38 2.44
CA GLU A 153 -2.28 1.62 3.84
C GLU A 153 -3.25 0.83 4.71
N CYS A 154 -2.75 -0.19 5.39
CA CYS A 154 -3.56 -1.03 6.26
C CYS A 154 -3.50 -0.56 7.71
N ARG A 155 -4.62 -0.74 8.41
CA ARG A 155 -4.69 -0.48 9.83
C ARG A 155 -3.83 -1.49 10.60
N ASN A 156 -3.17 -1.02 11.66
CA ASN A 156 -2.45 -1.89 12.57
C ASN A 156 -3.44 -2.80 13.32
N ALA A 157 -3.36 -4.12 13.07
CA ALA A 157 -4.25 -5.09 13.71
C ALA A 157 -3.94 -5.29 15.21
N LEU A 158 -2.70 -4.98 15.65
CA LEU A 158 -2.29 -5.07 17.05
C LEU A 158 -2.73 -3.86 17.87
N ASP A 159 -2.88 -2.70 17.23
CA ASP A 159 -3.27 -1.46 17.89
C ASP A 159 -4.30 -0.72 17.05
N ALA A 160 -5.56 -1.01 17.34
CA ALA A 160 -6.69 -0.39 16.67
C ALA A 160 -6.80 1.13 16.92
N THR A 161 -6.10 1.65 17.94
CA THR A 161 -6.11 3.08 18.32
C THR A 161 -5.00 3.86 17.65
N SER A 162 -4.02 3.15 17.03
CA SER A 162 -2.88 3.78 16.34
C SER A 162 -3.36 4.75 15.26
N THR A 163 -2.93 6.00 15.39
CA THR A 163 -3.19 7.05 14.39
C THR A 163 -2.21 7.00 13.23
N GLY A 164 -1.07 6.32 13.40
CA GLY A 164 0.02 6.21 12.42
C GLY A 164 -0.17 5.08 11.40
N SER A 165 -1.39 4.59 11.17
CA SER A 165 -1.67 3.49 10.24
C SER A 165 -3.05 3.60 9.60
N GLY A 166 -3.22 2.92 8.44
CA GLY A 166 -4.48 2.81 7.73
C GLY A 166 -4.94 4.09 7.04
N GLU A 167 -6.22 4.15 6.72
CA GLU A 167 -6.81 5.25 5.95
C GLU A 167 -6.64 6.64 6.59
N ARG A 168 -6.45 6.71 7.90
CA ARG A 168 -6.26 7.98 8.61
C ARG A 168 -5.03 8.73 8.11
N LEU A 169 -3.99 7.99 7.69
CA LEU A 169 -2.76 8.59 7.15
C LEU A 169 -2.99 9.47 5.92
N TRP A 170 -4.01 9.21 5.14
CA TRP A 170 -4.35 10.03 3.98
C TRP A 170 -4.78 11.45 4.35
N TYR A 171 -5.30 11.64 5.55
CA TYR A 171 -5.81 12.92 6.06
C TYR A 171 -4.81 13.63 6.98
N GLU A 172 -3.69 12.98 7.34
CA GLU A 172 -2.61 13.60 8.11
C GLU A 172 -1.98 14.75 7.33
N HIS A 173 -1.60 15.79 8.05
CA HIS A 173 -0.95 16.97 7.48
C HIS A 173 0.56 16.86 7.63
N VAL A 174 1.27 17.02 6.53
CA VAL A 174 2.74 16.96 6.47
C VAL A 174 3.33 18.30 6.09
N PRO A 175 4.52 18.67 6.60
CA PRO A 175 5.23 19.87 6.17
C PRO A 175 5.59 19.76 4.69
N ILE A 176 5.81 20.90 4.04
CA ILE A 176 6.14 20.95 2.62
C ILE A 176 7.53 20.39 2.36
N LEU A 177 8.51 20.76 3.17
CA LEU A 177 9.93 20.41 2.99
C LEU A 177 10.41 19.43 4.08
N ASN A 178 11.41 18.64 3.73
CA ASN A 178 12.17 17.83 4.69
C ASN A 178 12.97 18.74 5.62
N GLY A 179 13.15 18.30 6.87
CA GLY A 179 14.02 19.00 7.81
C GLY A 179 13.47 20.35 8.30
N SER A 180 12.16 20.57 8.20
CA SER A 180 11.51 21.65 8.94
C SER A 180 11.78 21.42 10.43
N VAL A 181 12.83 22.08 10.93
CA VAL A 181 13.28 21.99 12.32
C VAL A 181 12.09 22.36 13.20
N ARG A 182 11.64 21.42 14.02
CA ARG A 182 10.80 21.75 15.18
C ARG A 182 11.65 22.61 16.08
N MET A 183 11.50 23.94 15.99
CA MET A 183 12.07 24.83 16.99
C MET A 183 11.44 24.45 18.32
N ALA A 184 12.27 23.98 19.24
CA ALA A 184 11.86 23.66 20.60
C ALA A 184 11.21 24.91 21.21
N GLY A 185 9.89 24.86 21.44
CA GLY A 185 9.15 25.92 22.13
C GLY A 185 7.83 26.36 21.52
N GLU A 186 7.53 26.05 20.27
CA GLU A 186 6.27 26.45 19.65
C GLU A 186 5.53 25.26 19.03
N GLU A 187 4.83 24.50 19.85
CA GLU A 187 4.02 23.34 19.41
C GLU A 187 2.87 23.69 18.45
N ASN A 188 2.57 24.96 18.22
CA ASN A 188 1.36 25.40 17.51
C ASN A 188 1.58 26.05 16.14
N VAL A 189 2.79 26.40 15.72
CA VAL A 189 3.01 27.22 14.53
C VAL A 189 2.86 26.43 13.21
N TRP A 190 3.05 25.12 13.21
CA TRP A 190 3.04 24.32 11.99
C TRP A 190 1.71 23.64 11.65
N ARG A 191 0.74 23.61 12.55
CA ARG A 191 -0.59 23.00 12.29
C ARG A 191 -1.40 23.73 11.21
N GLY A 192 -1.02 24.96 10.86
CA GLY A 192 -1.75 25.76 9.87
C GLY A 192 -1.18 25.74 8.44
N GLN A 193 0.02 25.23 8.21
CA GLN A 193 0.71 25.29 6.91
C GLN A 193 1.03 23.93 6.29
N GLY A 194 0.55 22.84 6.87
CA GLY A 194 0.73 21.49 6.34
C GLY A 194 -0.19 21.20 5.16
N VAL A 195 0.24 20.27 4.32
CA VAL A 195 -0.55 19.75 3.19
C VAL A 195 -1.03 18.35 3.55
N PRO A 196 -2.33 18.02 3.36
CA PRO A 196 -2.80 16.65 3.61
C PRO A 196 -2.09 15.66 2.68
N VAL A 197 -1.70 14.50 3.22
CA VAL A 197 -1.04 13.42 2.46
C VAL A 197 -1.86 13.07 1.21
N LYS A 198 -3.18 12.95 1.33
CA LYS A 198 -4.10 12.71 0.19
C LYS A 198 -3.88 13.67 -0.96
N ARG A 199 -3.62 14.96 -0.68
CA ARG A 199 -3.36 15.98 -1.72
C ARG A 199 -2.01 15.77 -2.41
N VAL A 200 -0.99 15.33 -1.65
CA VAL A 200 0.33 15.00 -2.20
C VAL A 200 0.24 13.78 -3.11
N VAL A 201 -0.38 12.71 -2.62
CA VAL A 201 -0.52 11.42 -3.32
C VAL A 201 -1.46 11.53 -4.52
N GLY A 202 -2.52 12.33 -4.41
CA GLY A 202 -3.51 12.55 -5.47
C GLY A 202 -2.95 13.22 -6.75
N ARG A 203 -1.69 13.70 -6.74
CA ARG A 203 -0.98 14.14 -7.95
C ARG A 203 -0.57 12.97 -8.84
N TRP A 204 -0.45 11.78 -8.27
CA TRP A 204 0.10 10.60 -8.92
C TRP A 204 -0.91 9.46 -9.04
N PHE A 205 -1.87 9.37 -8.11
CA PHE A 205 -2.78 8.25 -7.94
C PHE A 205 -4.24 8.70 -7.93
N GLU A 206 -5.08 7.82 -8.47
CA GLU A 206 -6.52 7.94 -8.35
C GLU A 206 -7.00 7.32 -7.04
N PHE A 207 -7.82 8.07 -6.30
CA PHE A 207 -8.50 7.61 -5.10
C PHE A 207 -9.90 7.12 -5.52
N ASN A 208 -10.06 5.80 -5.70
CA ASN A 208 -11.36 5.22 -6.02
C ASN A 208 -12.18 5.05 -4.73
N ASP A 209 -12.97 6.05 -4.39
CA ASP A 209 -13.91 6.01 -3.26
C ASP A 209 -15.18 5.17 -3.64
N THR A 210 -15.03 3.95 -4.15
CA THR A 210 -16.15 3.09 -4.56
C THR A 210 -17.08 2.67 -3.40
N ASN A 211 -16.71 2.92 -2.15
CA ASN A 211 -17.52 2.55 -0.98
C ASN A 211 -18.40 3.67 -0.41
N ARG A 212 -18.45 4.87 -1.02
CA ARG A 212 -19.30 5.96 -0.52
C ARG A 212 -20.65 6.13 -1.23
N THR A 213 -20.95 5.38 -2.28
CA THR A 213 -22.14 5.60 -3.12
C THR A 213 -23.39 4.86 -2.62
N THR A 214 -23.34 4.05 -1.55
CA THR A 214 -24.51 3.31 -1.05
C THR A 214 -25.18 3.89 0.20
N ALA A 215 -24.73 5.04 0.71
CA ALA A 215 -25.31 5.63 1.93
C ALA A 215 -26.06 6.96 1.69
N ALA A 216 -26.39 7.33 0.47
CA ALA A 216 -27.05 8.60 0.15
C ALA A 216 -28.28 8.46 -0.77
N VAL A 217 -29.06 7.37 -0.56
CA VAL A 217 -30.45 7.30 -1.09
C VAL A 217 -31.30 6.63 -0.02
N ASP A 218 -31.75 7.40 0.93
CA ASP A 218 -32.98 7.24 1.71
C ASP A 218 -33.15 8.46 2.64
N ILE A 219 -33.68 9.54 2.11
CA ILE A 219 -34.54 10.51 2.81
C ILE A 219 -35.58 10.99 1.81
#